data_0dd7116d7e76f940087a3743031da5b2
#
_entry.id   0dd7116d7e76f940087a3743031da5b2
#
_cell.length_a   1.000
_cell.length_b   1.000
_cell.length_c   1.000
_cell.angle_alpha   90.00
_cell.angle_beta   90.00
_cell.angle_gamma   90.00
#
_symmetry.space_group_name_H-M   'P 1'
#
loop_
_entity.id
_entity.type
_entity.pdbx_description
1 polymer ?
#
loop_
_entity_poly.entity_id
_entity_poly.type
_entity_poly.pdbx_seq_one_letter_code
_entity_poly.pdbx_strand_id
1 'polypeptide(L)'
;MSVDPKTIEAAQAQLDAHVRDIVQWHFSPDTGSPFWLDWAKKAGWNPAAEVKCFGCLEKFPHFQDEWLRDLQPEVWVPKKFKNRPFNIFETGGTTGMPKQRIGWDDYKTDYEEFSAKLSDSHFPPGGAWLMVGPTGPRRLRLAIEHLANFRGSSCYFIDLDPRWVKRVLAAKQFEVAHDYMDHVVQQAVTILKHRKVSGLFTTPKLLEALGEKTELWESGIRGVFCGGTTMAPQYVRYIVEEVLEGRIGFYPTYGNTLMGLAASVPLRPEDNFSITYYAPQPRAVLRVVEPDNTSQLVAYGQWGRVELTTLTREFFMPRFLERDEAIRREPRAPYVWDGVAEVRPFGAMEKNIVEGVY
;
A
#
# COMPACT_ATOMS: atom_id res chain seq x y z
N MET A 1 22.24 -11.03 6.46
CA MET A 1 22.24 -12.50 6.55
C MET A 1 21.22 -13.02 5.55
N SER A 2 21.62 -13.97 4.72
CA SER A 2 20.70 -14.66 3.79
C SER A 2 19.66 -15.43 4.59
N VAL A 3 18.44 -15.51 4.08
CA VAL A 3 17.37 -16.30 4.68
C VAL A 3 17.65 -17.79 4.42
N ASP A 4 17.39 -18.64 5.43
CA ASP A 4 17.57 -20.09 5.29
C ASP A 4 16.62 -20.66 4.20
N PRO A 5 17.14 -21.43 3.23
CA PRO A 5 16.35 -22.04 2.16
C PRO A 5 15.12 -22.82 2.65
N LYS A 6 15.24 -23.56 3.75
CA LYS A 6 14.11 -24.32 4.34
C LYS A 6 12.97 -23.40 4.79
N THR A 7 13.31 -22.21 5.28
CA THR A 7 12.32 -21.21 5.69
C THR A 7 11.60 -20.63 4.46
N ILE A 8 12.31 -20.43 3.35
CA ILE A 8 11.72 -20.02 2.08
C ILE A 8 10.76 -21.09 1.54
N GLU A 9 11.17 -22.36 1.56
CA GLU A 9 10.32 -23.48 1.13
C GLU A 9 9.04 -23.60 1.99
N ALA A 10 9.17 -23.44 3.30
CA ALA A 10 8.02 -23.45 4.21
C ALA A 10 7.05 -22.29 3.93
N ALA A 11 7.56 -21.09 3.66
CA ALA A 11 6.74 -19.94 3.30
C ALA A 11 6.05 -20.12 1.94
N GLN A 12 6.71 -20.74 0.96
CA GLN A 12 6.10 -21.10 -0.32
C GLN A 12 4.97 -22.13 -0.15
N ALA A 13 5.18 -23.15 0.66
CA ALA A 13 4.15 -24.15 0.97
C ALA A 13 2.94 -23.52 1.67
N GLN A 14 3.18 -22.57 2.58
CA GLN A 14 2.12 -21.78 3.23
C GLN A 14 1.35 -20.92 2.21
N LEU A 15 2.05 -20.25 1.31
CA LEU A 15 1.44 -19.47 0.24
C LEU A 15 0.57 -20.35 -0.66
N ASP A 16 1.06 -21.51 -1.07
CA ASP A 16 0.32 -22.45 -1.91
C ASP A 16 -0.93 -22.97 -1.22
N ALA A 17 -0.85 -23.26 0.08
CA ALA A 17 -2.00 -23.66 0.88
C ALA A 17 -3.04 -22.53 0.98
N HIS A 18 -2.58 -21.32 1.20
CA HIS A 18 -3.44 -20.13 1.26
C HIS A 18 -4.13 -19.85 -0.08
N VAL A 19 -3.41 -19.96 -1.19
CA VAL A 19 -3.98 -19.81 -2.53
C VAL A 19 -5.12 -20.81 -2.77
N ARG A 20 -4.91 -22.08 -2.40
CA ARG A 20 -5.98 -23.10 -2.50
C ARG A 20 -7.22 -22.72 -1.70
N ASP A 21 -7.05 -22.28 -0.44
CA ASP A 21 -8.18 -21.87 0.41
C ASP A 21 -8.92 -20.67 -0.19
N ILE A 22 -8.20 -19.63 -0.63
CA ILE A 22 -8.80 -18.42 -1.20
C ILE A 22 -9.49 -18.70 -2.54
N VAL A 23 -8.89 -19.50 -3.41
CA VAL A 23 -9.53 -19.86 -4.68
C VAL A 23 -10.78 -20.71 -4.44
N GLN A 24 -10.72 -21.71 -3.56
CA GLN A 24 -11.91 -22.46 -3.18
C GLN A 24 -13.00 -21.56 -2.61
N TRP A 25 -12.64 -20.60 -1.74
CA TRP A 25 -13.59 -19.64 -1.19
C TRP A 25 -14.29 -18.80 -2.26
N HIS A 26 -13.54 -18.20 -3.20
CA HIS A 26 -14.11 -17.31 -4.21
C HIS A 26 -14.86 -18.02 -5.34
N PHE A 27 -14.60 -19.31 -5.56
CA PHE A 27 -15.23 -20.10 -6.61
C PHE A 27 -16.24 -21.15 -6.08
N SER A 28 -16.47 -21.19 -4.76
CA SER A 28 -17.54 -22.00 -4.18
C SER A 28 -18.91 -21.34 -4.40
N PRO A 29 -19.95 -22.10 -4.80
CA PRO A 29 -21.31 -21.62 -4.89
C PRO A 29 -21.86 -21.01 -3.59
N ASP A 30 -21.34 -21.42 -2.43
CA ASP A 30 -21.82 -21.01 -1.12
C ASP A 30 -21.17 -19.73 -0.60
N THR A 31 -19.92 -19.44 -1.01
CA THR A 31 -19.12 -18.32 -0.47
C THR A 31 -18.71 -17.31 -1.51
N GLY A 32 -18.53 -17.69 -2.77
CA GLY A 32 -17.97 -16.87 -3.84
C GLY A 32 -18.79 -15.64 -4.17
N SER A 33 -18.13 -14.64 -4.75
CA SER A 33 -18.79 -13.44 -5.26
C SER A 33 -19.51 -13.71 -6.59
N PRO A 34 -20.58 -12.96 -6.91
CA PRO A 34 -21.25 -13.08 -8.21
C PRO A 34 -20.28 -12.96 -9.39
N PHE A 35 -19.33 -12.00 -9.33
CA PHE A 35 -18.33 -11.82 -10.38
C PHE A 35 -17.52 -13.10 -10.66
N TRP A 36 -16.90 -13.67 -9.64
CA TRP A 36 -16.01 -14.84 -9.82
C TRP A 36 -16.79 -16.10 -10.20
N LEU A 37 -18.02 -16.26 -9.69
CA LEU A 37 -18.89 -17.38 -10.06
C LEU A 37 -19.31 -17.30 -11.54
N ASP A 38 -19.63 -16.11 -12.03
CA ASP A 38 -19.99 -15.91 -13.44
C ASP A 38 -18.79 -15.97 -14.37
N TRP A 39 -17.64 -15.47 -13.91
CA TRP A 39 -16.37 -15.59 -14.63
C TRP A 39 -16.01 -17.07 -14.86
N ALA A 40 -16.10 -17.90 -13.83
CA ALA A 40 -15.78 -19.33 -13.91
C ALA A 40 -16.64 -20.09 -14.93
N LYS A 41 -17.92 -19.74 -15.06
CA LYS A 41 -18.81 -20.34 -16.07
C LYS A 41 -18.33 -20.08 -17.50
N LYS A 42 -17.64 -18.96 -17.72
CA LYS A 42 -17.15 -18.51 -19.03
C LYS A 42 -15.71 -18.94 -19.30
N ALA A 43 -14.95 -19.25 -18.26
CA ALA A 43 -13.50 -19.52 -18.34
C ALA A 43 -13.16 -20.84 -19.06
N GLY A 44 -14.09 -21.79 -19.14
CA GLY A 44 -13.88 -23.09 -19.77
C GLY A 44 -13.04 -24.08 -18.94
N TRP A 45 -12.73 -23.73 -17.68
CA TRP A 45 -11.99 -24.57 -16.73
C TRP A 45 -12.46 -24.31 -15.30
N ASN A 46 -12.12 -25.21 -14.36
CA ASN A 46 -12.57 -25.13 -12.97
C ASN A 46 -11.44 -24.61 -12.05
N PRO A 47 -11.46 -23.31 -11.67
CA PRO A 47 -10.42 -22.75 -10.81
C PRO A 47 -10.25 -23.49 -9.46
N ALA A 48 -11.35 -23.83 -8.81
CA ALA A 48 -11.31 -24.54 -7.52
C ALA A 48 -10.67 -25.93 -7.61
N ALA A 49 -10.81 -26.61 -8.75
CA ALA A 49 -10.22 -27.93 -8.97
C ALA A 49 -8.75 -27.84 -9.43
N GLU A 50 -8.39 -26.81 -10.21
CA GLU A 50 -7.12 -26.79 -10.94
C GLU A 50 -6.04 -25.90 -10.30
N VAL A 51 -6.40 -24.91 -9.48
CA VAL A 51 -5.42 -24.07 -8.78
C VAL A 51 -4.98 -24.74 -7.50
N LYS A 52 -3.75 -25.26 -7.49
CA LYS A 52 -3.17 -25.99 -6.34
C LYS A 52 -1.98 -25.26 -5.72
N CYS A 53 -1.46 -24.23 -6.36
CA CYS A 53 -0.29 -23.48 -5.94
C CYS A 53 -0.36 -22.04 -6.44
N PHE A 54 0.53 -21.18 -5.94
CA PHE A 54 0.61 -19.78 -6.40
C PHE A 54 0.94 -19.69 -7.89
N GLY A 55 1.91 -20.46 -8.38
CA GLY A 55 2.24 -20.50 -9.81
C GLY A 55 1.07 -20.91 -10.71
N CYS A 56 0.12 -21.70 -10.19
CA CYS A 56 -1.09 -22.07 -10.94
C CYS A 56 -2.01 -20.87 -11.26
N LEU A 57 -1.82 -19.71 -10.59
CA LEU A 57 -2.55 -18.49 -10.90
C LEU A 57 -2.24 -17.94 -12.29
N GLU A 58 -1.16 -18.38 -12.93
CA GLU A 58 -0.84 -18.04 -14.33
C GLU A 58 -1.90 -18.51 -15.33
N LYS A 59 -2.78 -19.43 -14.95
CA LYS A 59 -3.97 -19.79 -15.73
C LYS A 59 -5.01 -18.67 -15.83
N PHE A 60 -5.01 -17.72 -14.88
CA PHE A 60 -5.85 -16.53 -14.99
C PHE A 60 -5.22 -15.53 -15.95
N PRO A 61 -6.02 -14.84 -16.78
CA PRO A 61 -5.54 -13.64 -17.47
C PRO A 61 -5.17 -12.56 -16.44
N HIS A 62 -4.44 -11.55 -16.88
CA HIS A 62 -4.23 -10.39 -16.04
C HIS A 62 -5.56 -9.74 -15.67
N PHE A 63 -5.70 -9.41 -14.40
CA PHE A 63 -6.89 -8.75 -13.88
C PHE A 63 -7.06 -7.38 -14.53
N GLN A 64 -8.26 -7.08 -15.03
CA GLN A 64 -8.52 -5.86 -15.79
C GLN A 64 -8.97 -4.72 -14.87
N ASP A 65 -8.36 -3.56 -15.05
CA ASP A 65 -8.67 -2.31 -14.35
C ASP A 65 -10.15 -1.91 -14.47
N GLU A 66 -10.69 -2.11 -15.66
CA GLU A 66 -12.05 -1.74 -16.07
C GLU A 66 -13.11 -2.44 -15.23
N TRP A 67 -12.84 -3.68 -14.80
CA TRP A 67 -13.78 -4.42 -13.95
C TRP A 67 -14.07 -3.71 -12.62
N LEU A 68 -13.07 -2.97 -12.08
CA LEU A 68 -13.22 -2.21 -10.84
C LEU A 68 -13.80 -0.81 -11.04
N ARG A 69 -13.97 -0.37 -12.30
CA ARG A 69 -14.54 0.93 -12.64
C ARG A 69 -15.96 0.82 -13.14
N ASP A 70 -16.21 -0.19 -14.00
CA ASP A 70 -17.42 -0.27 -14.80
C ASP A 70 -18.49 -1.15 -14.16
N LEU A 71 -18.08 -2.06 -13.24
CA LEU A 71 -19.02 -2.94 -12.57
C LEU A 71 -19.46 -2.37 -11.23
N GLN A 72 -20.70 -2.67 -10.84
CA GLN A 72 -21.23 -2.26 -9.55
C GLN A 72 -20.50 -2.97 -8.39
N PRO A 73 -20.23 -2.29 -7.27
CA PRO A 73 -19.50 -2.88 -6.14
C PRO A 73 -20.11 -4.18 -5.60
N GLU A 74 -21.42 -4.34 -5.68
CA GLU A 74 -22.16 -5.50 -5.18
C GLU A 74 -21.77 -6.81 -5.87
N VAL A 75 -21.30 -6.77 -7.12
CA VAL A 75 -20.89 -7.99 -7.85
C VAL A 75 -19.64 -8.63 -7.23
N TRP A 76 -18.86 -7.84 -6.48
CA TRP A 76 -17.66 -8.29 -5.79
C TRP A 76 -17.95 -8.87 -4.40
N VAL A 77 -19.16 -8.66 -3.84
CA VAL A 77 -19.53 -9.09 -2.48
C VAL A 77 -19.62 -10.61 -2.41
N PRO A 78 -18.73 -11.29 -1.65
CA PRO A 78 -18.87 -12.73 -1.43
C PRO A 78 -20.20 -13.06 -0.77
N LYS A 79 -20.87 -14.14 -1.21
CA LYS A 79 -22.18 -14.54 -0.68
C LYS A 79 -22.20 -14.65 0.84
N LYS A 80 -21.10 -15.10 1.43
CA LYS A 80 -20.95 -15.20 2.88
C LYS A 80 -21.06 -13.84 3.61
N PHE A 81 -20.76 -12.74 2.91
CA PHE A 81 -20.81 -11.38 3.45
C PHE A 81 -22.04 -10.59 3.00
N LYS A 82 -22.97 -11.20 2.24
CA LYS A 82 -24.12 -10.54 1.62
C LYS A 82 -24.92 -9.65 2.58
N ASN A 83 -25.05 -10.01 3.85
CA ASN A 83 -25.85 -9.30 4.83
C ASN A 83 -25.01 -8.36 5.73
N ARG A 84 -23.73 -8.19 5.44
CA ARG A 84 -22.85 -7.28 6.17
C ARG A 84 -22.70 -5.97 5.38
N PRO A 85 -22.88 -4.80 6.00
CA PRO A 85 -22.52 -3.55 5.35
C PRO A 85 -21.02 -3.57 5.04
N PHE A 86 -20.63 -3.00 3.90
CA PHE A 86 -19.25 -2.96 3.44
C PHE A 86 -18.80 -1.54 3.16
N ASN A 87 -17.48 -1.32 3.19
CA ASN A 87 -16.87 -0.08 2.76
C ASN A 87 -16.57 -0.15 1.26
N ILE A 88 -16.73 0.98 0.57
CA ILE A 88 -16.22 1.17 -0.78
C ILE A 88 -14.97 2.01 -0.69
N PHE A 89 -13.83 1.45 -1.08
CA PHE A 89 -12.55 2.12 -1.13
C PHE A 89 -12.23 2.51 -2.57
N GLU A 90 -11.84 3.74 -2.79
CA GLU A 90 -11.54 4.25 -4.13
C GLU A 90 -10.05 4.59 -4.28
N THR A 91 -9.53 4.38 -5.49
CA THR A 91 -8.20 4.86 -5.87
C THR A 91 -8.23 6.36 -6.24
N GLY A 92 -7.05 6.92 -6.54
CA GLY A 92 -6.92 8.35 -6.85
C GLY A 92 -7.73 8.90 -8.02
N GLY A 93 -8.20 8.06 -8.96
CA GLY A 93 -9.03 8.49 -10.09
C GLY A 93 -8.30 9.40 -11.08
N THR A 94 -7.00 9.19 -11.34
CA THR A 94 -6.18 10.02 -12.24
C THR A 94 -6.55 9.90 -13.71
N THR A 95 -7.20 8.81 -14.12
CA THR A 95 -7.50 8.47 -15.52
C THR A 95 -8.99 8.23 -15.76
N GLY A 96 -9.88 8.91 -15.02
CA GLY A 96 -11.32 8.76 -15.13
C GLY A 96 -11.97 8.25 -13.84
N MET A 97 -13.03 7.41 -13.95
CA MET A 97 -13.71 6.81 -12.80
C MET A 97 -12.69 6.07 -11.91
N PRO A 98 -12.64 6.34 -10.60
CA PRO A 98 -11.77 5.62 -9.70
C PRO A 98 -12.04 4.12 -9.70
N LYS A 99 -11.00 3.31 -9.57
CA LYS A 99 -11.18 1.89 -9.24
C LYS A 99 -11.80 1.78 -7.86
N GLN A 100 -12.80 0.93 -7.72
CA GLN A 100 -13.50 0.70 -6.47
C GLN A 100 -13.18 -0.71 -5.96
N ARG A 101 -12.75 -0.80 -4.71
CA ARG A 101 -12.58 -2.05 -3.98
C ARG A 101 -13.53 -2.06 -2.79
N ILE A 102 -14.28 -3.13 -2.64
CA ILE A 102 -15.04 -3.37 -1.41
C ILE A 102 -14.14 -3.96 -0.33
N GLY A 103 -14.51 -3.79 0.93
CA GLY A 103 -13.82 -4.45 2.05
C GLY A 103 -14.52 -4.23 3.38
N TRP A 104 -14.14 -5.06 4.35
CA TRP A 104 -14.67 -5.04 5.72
C TRP A 104 -13.55 -4.82 6.74
N ASP A 105 -12.72 -5.84 6.94
CA ASP A 105 -11.79 -5.90 8.06
C ASP A 105 -10.34 -6.26 7.65
N ASP A 106 -10.08 -6.64 6.39
CA ASP A 106 -8.76 -7.08 5.94
C ASP A 106 -7.66 -6.02 6.17
N TYR A 107 -8.02 -4.74 6.06
CA TYR A 107 -7.08 -3.65 6.37
C TYR A 107 -6.65 -3.63 7.84
N LYS A 108 -7.52 -4.07 8.76
CA LYS A 108 -7.17 -4.14 10.19
C LYS A 108 -6.04 -5.13 10.40
N THR A 109 -6.17 -6.34 9.83
CA THR A 109 -5.13 -7.37 9.91
C THR A 109 -3.80 -6.87 9.36
N ASP A 110 -3.79 -6.20 8.19
CA ASP A 110 -2.56 -5.65 7.59
C ASP A 110 -1.87 -4.66 8.55
N TYR A 111 -2.64 -3.78 9.20
CA TYR A 111 -2.08 -2.75 10.06
C TYR A 111 -1.78 -3.24 11.48
N GLU A 112 -2.44 -4.27 11.99
CA GLU A 112 -2.07 -4.97 13.22
C GLU A 112 -0.72 -5.68 13.06
N GLU A 113 -0.49 -6.36 11.94
CA GLU A 113 0.81 -6.94 11.62
C GLU A 113 1.90 -5.89 11.43
N PHE A 114 1.56 -4.76 10.81
CA PHE A 114 2.48 -3.64 10.69
C PHE A 114 2.80 -3.02 12.06
N SER A 115 1.84 -2.93 12.97
CA SER A 115 2.04 -2.45 14.34
C SER A 115 3.17 -3.19 15.06
N ALA A 116 3.28 -4.52 14.85
CA ALA A 116 4.36 -5.31 15.45
C ALA A 116 5.77 -4.96 14.94
N LYS A 117 5.87 -4.20 13.86
CA LYS A 117 7.16 -3.71 13.29
C LYS A 117 7.52 -2.29 13.73
N LEU A 118 6.58 -1.58 14.34
CA LEU A 118 6.79 -0.24 14.86
C LEU A 118 7.42 -0.31 16.25
N SER A 119 8.56 0.34 16.42
CA SER A 119 9.20 0.44 17.75
C SER A 119 8.36 1.28 18.71
N ASP A 120 8.21 0.82 19.94
CA ASP A 120 7.52 1.57 21.00
C ASP A 120 8.26 2.85 21.39
N SER A 121 9.56 2.95 21.13
CA SER A 121 10.32 4.19 21.31
C SER A 121 9.93 5.29 20.32
N HIS A 122 9.47 4.90 19.12
CA HIS A 122 9.05 5.82 18.07
C HIS A 122 7.53 6.02 18.06
N PHE A 123 6.78 4.99 18.39
CA PHE A 123 5.32 5.02 18.46
C PHE A 123 4.87 4.48 19.82
N PRO A 124 5.04 5.25 20.90
CA PRO A 124 4.72 4.77 22.24
C PRO A 124 3.23 4.42 22.36
N PRO A 125 2.89 3.28 22.99
CA PRO A 125 1.50 2.93 23.30
C PRO A 125 0.81 4.06 24.07
N GLY A 126 -0.42 4.41 23.66
CA GLY A 126 -1.17 5.53 24.24
C GLY A 126 -0.74 6.92 23.78
N GLY A 127 0.36 7.04 23.04
CA GLY A 127 0.80 8.31 22.44
C GLY A 127 -0.09 8.74 21.27
N ALA A 128 -0.56 9.99 21.24
CA ALA A 128 -1.43 10.46 20.15
C ALA A 128 -0.72 10.51 18.80
N TRP A 129 -1.50 10.29 17.75
CA TRP A 129 -1.06 10.35 16.36
C TRP A 129 -1.66 11.54 15.63
N LEU A 130 -0.99 11.98 14.59
CA LEU A 130 -1.51 12.93 13.61
C LEU A 130 -1.42 12.31 12.21
N MET A 131 -2.53 12.33 11.48
CA MET A 131 -2.56 11.98 10.08
C MET A 131 -2.70 13.24 9.22
N VAL A 132 -1.68 13.50 8.42
CA VAL A 132 -1.66 14.56 7.41
C VAL A 132 -1.61 13.91 6.03
N GLY A 133 -2.76 13.75 5.41
CA GLY A 133 -2.87 13.03 4.15
C GLY A 133 -4.32 12.80 3.71
N PRO A 134 -4.53 12.05 2.63
CA PRO A 134 -5.88 11.83 2.09
C PRO A 134 -6.79 11.08 3.08
N THR A 135 -7.87 11.73 3.52
CA THR A 135 -8.85 11.16 4.46
C THR A 135 -10.17 10.74 3.81
N GLY A 136 -10.38 11.09 2.53
CA GLY A 136 -11.62 10.83 1.78
C GLY A 136 -11.96 9.34 1.57
N PRO A 137 -12.58 8.94 0.44
CA PRO A 137 -13.11 7.58 0.21
C PRO A 137 -11.98 6.56 0.00
N ARG A 138 -11.01 6.55 0.87
CA ARG A 138 -9.83 5.71 0.84
C ARG A 138 -9.71 4.86 2.09
N ARG A 139 -9.24 3.65 1.89
CA ARG A 139 -8.91 2.69 2.93
C ARG A 139 -7.95 3.25 3.99
N LEU A 140 -7.08 4.18 3.59
CA LEU A 140 -5.97 4.68 4.38
C LEU A 140 -6.41 5.34 5.70
N ARG A 141 -7.42 6.23 5.66
CA ARG A 141 -7.92 6.86 6.89
C ARG A 141 -8.36 5.84 7.94
N LEU A 142 -9.19 4.87 7.54
CA LEU A 142 -9.68 3.83 8.44
C LEU A 142 -8.53 2.98 8.99
N ALA A 143 -7.53 2.72 8.16
CA ALA A 143 -6.38 1.92 8.53
C ALA A 143 -5.47 2.63 9.54
N ILE A 144 -5.21 3.94 9.35
CA ILE A 144 -4.41 4.73 10.30
C ILE A 144 -5.14 4.91 11.62
N GLU A 145 -6.45 5.18 11.58
CA GLU A 145 -7.28 5.26 12.78
C GLU A 145 -7.26 3.94 13.57
N HIS A 146 -7.42 2.82 12.85
CA HIS A 146 -7.36 1.50 13.47
C HIS A 146 -5.97 1.22 14.06
N LEU A 147 -4.89 1.52 13.35
CA LEU A 147 -3.52 1.33 13.84
C LEU A 147 -3.27 2.12 15.13
N ALA A 148 -3.65 3.40 15.17
CA ALA A 148 -3.52 4.22 16.36
C ALA A 148 -4.31 3.63 17.52
N ASN A 149 -5.59 3.30 17.31
CA ASN A 149 -6.46 2.71 18.33
C ASN A 149 -5.95 1.35 18.81
N PHE A 150 -5.45 0.49 17.93
CA PHE A 150 -4.87 -0.81 18.26
C PHE A 150 -3.64 -0.68 19.18
N ARG A 151 -2.89 0.43 19.07
CA ARG A 151 -1.79 0.78 19.97
C ARG A 151 -2.24 1.55 21.23
N GLY A 152 -3.56 1.59 21.51
CA GLY A 152 -4.13 2.31 22.66
C GLY A 152 -4.05 3.83 22.54
N SER A 153 -3.91 4.35 21.32
CA SER A 153 -3.68 5.75 20.99
C SER A 153 -4.91 6.40 20.37
N SER A 154 -4.94 7.73 20.32
CA SER A 154 -5.89 8.51 19.52
C SER A 154 -5.21 9.08 18.27
N CYS A 155 -5.97 9.46 17.26
CA CYS A 155 -5.45 10.06 16.04
C CYS A 155 -6.20 11.35 15.70
N TYR A 156 -5.44 12.43 15.46
CA TYR A 156 -5.95 13.65 14.85
C TYR A 156 -5.86 13.53 13.33
N PHE A 157 -6.85 14.08 12.62
CA PHE A 157 -6.91 14.02 11.16
C PHE A 157 -6.98 15.41 10.56
N ILE A 158 -6.28 15.59 9.44
CA ILE A 158 -6.40 16.77 8.60
C ILE A 158 -6.85 16.31 7.23
N ASP A 159 -7.91 16.95 6.73
CA ASP A 159 -8.44 16.63 5.42
C ASP A 159 -7.54 17.15 4.30
N LEU A 160 -7.20 16.25 3.39
CA LEU A 160 -6.54 16.55 2.13
C LEU A 160 -7.32 15.91 1.00
N ASP A 161 -7.80 16.71 0.04
CA ASP A 161 -8.39 16.21 -1.20
C ASP A 161 -7.38 16.20 -2.35
N PRO A 162 -6.75 15.04 -2.63
CA PRO A 162 -5.79 14.95 -3.72
C PRO A 162 -6.42 15.06 -5.12
N ARG A 163 -7.73 14.83 -5.25
CA ARG A 163 -8.40 14.98 -6.54
C ARG A 163 -8.55 16.46 -6.88
N TRP A 164 -8.84 17.28 -5.88
CA TRP A 164 -8.90 18.73 -6.05
C TRP A 164 -7.52 19.29 -6.40
N VAL A 165 -6.47 18.91 -5.66
CA VAL A 165 -5.09 19.33 -5.97
C VAL A 165 -4.71 18.98 -7.41
N LYS A 166 -4.96 17.74 -7.85
CA LYS A 166 -4.70 17.33 -9.25
C LYS A 166 -5.48 18.15 -10.27
N ARG A 167 -6.73 18.49 -9.98
CA ARG A 167 -7.56 19.33 -10.85
C ARG A 167 -6.97 20.71 -11.03
N VAL A 168 -6.57 21.39 -9.94
CA VAL A 168 -5.98 22.73 -10.00
C VAL A 168 -4.64 22.73 -10.72
N LEU A 169 -3.81 21.72 -10.49
CA LEU A 169 -2.53 21.55 -11.17
C LEU A 169 -2.70 21.30 -12.68
N ALA A 170 -3.66 20.44 -13.06
CA ALA A 170 -4.00 20.23 -14.47
C ALA A 170 -4.50 21.53 -15.15
N ALA A 171 -5.15 22.39 -14.39
CA ALA A 171 -5.56 23.73 -14.82
C ALA A 171 -4.42 24.77 -14.75
N LYS A 172 -3.18 24.38 -14.40
CA LYS A 172 -1.99 25.24 -14.22
C LYS A 172 -2.18 26.36 -13.18
N GLN A 173 -3.04 26.16 -12.20
CA GLN A 173 -3.31 27.09 -11.10
C GLN A 173 -2.36 26.78 -9.93
N PHE A 174 -1.06 26.97 -10.13
CA PHE A 174 -0.01 26.56 -9.19
C PHE A 174 -0.08 27.33 -7.86
N GLU A 175 -0.40 28.62 -7.87
CA GLU A 175 -0.57 29.42 -6.65
C GLU A 175 -1.71 28.88 -5.78
N VAL A 176 -2.86 28.55 -6.38
CA VAL A 176 -4.01 27.98 -5.67
C VAL A 176 -3.67 26.61 -5.06
N ALA A 177 -2.91 25.79 -5.79
CA ALA A 177 -2.45 24.51 -5.25
C ALA A 177 -1.48 24.70 -4.07
N HIS A 178 -0.57 25.69 -4.17
CA HIS A 178 0.37 26.02 -3.11
C HIS A 178 -0.35 26.53 -1.86
N ASP A 179 -1.27 27.49 -1.99
CA ASP A 179 -2.06 28.05 -0.89
C ASP A 179 -2.85 26.95 -0.15
N TYR A 180 -3.41 25.99 -0.89
CA TYR A 180 -4.11 24.87 -0.29
C TYR A 180 -3.16 23.94 0.49
N MET A 181 -2.00 23.65 -0.05
CA MET A 181 -0.99 22.84 0.62
C MET A 181 -0.47 23.54 1.88
N ASP A 182 -0.21 24.85 1.81
CA ASP A 182 0.19 25.64 2.98
C ASP A 182 -0.92 25.64 4.05
N HIS A 183 -2.19 25.75 3.67
CA HIS A 183 -3.31 25.63 4.58
C HIS A 183 -3.36 24.27 5.29
N VAL A 184 -3.14 23.16 4.58
CA VAL A 184 -3.09 21.80 5.15
C VAL A 184 -1.92 21.68 6.15
N VAL A 185 -0.74 22.14 5.78
CA VAL A 185 0.45 22.14 6.63
C VAL A 185 0.25 23.02 7.87
N GLN A 186 -0.35 24.21 7.72
CA GLN A 186 -0.60 25.12 8.83
C GLN A 186 -1.56 24.55 9.89
N GLN A 187 -2.56 23.75 9.47
CA GLN A 187 -3.41 23.02 10.40
C GLN A 187 -2.59 22.01 11.23
N ALA A 188 -1.68 21.27 10.57
CA ALA A 188 -0.81 20.32 11.25
C ALA A 188 0.09 21.03 12.27
N VAL A 189 0.75 22.11 11.87
CA VAL A 189 1.58 22.93 12.77
C VAL A 189 0.78 23.44 13.97
N THR A 190 -0.47 23.85 13.76
CA THR A 190 -1.35 24.29 14.85
C THR A 190 -1.63 23.16 15.84
N ILE A 191 -1.93 21.96 15.36
CA ILE A 191 -2.13 20.78 16.23
C ILE A 191 -0.84 20.48 17.00
N LEU A 192 0.31 20.43 16.33
CA LEU A 192 1.61 20.12 16.95
C LEU A 192 1.99 21.14 18.03
N LYS A 193 1.65 22.43 17.87
CA LYS A 193 1.89 23.48 18.87
C LYS A 193 1.03 23.33 20.14
N HIS A 194 -0.16 22.74 20.02
CA HIS A 194 -1.15 22.73 21.11
C HIS A 194 -1.45 21.35 21.67
N ARG A 195 -0.96 20.27 21.05
CA ARG A 195 -1.23 18.90 21.45
C ARG A 195 0.04 18.08 21.52
N LYS A 196 0.09 17.14 22.45
CA LYS A 196 1.18 16.17 22.54
C LYS A 196 0.93 15.06 21.53
N VAL A 197 1.66 15.09 20.42
CA VAL A 197 1.61 14.09 19.35
C VAL A 197 2.97 13.43 19.26
N SER A 198 3.01 12.10 19.21
CA SER A 198 4.25 11.32 19.12
C SER A 198 4.41 10.59 17.79
N GLY A 199 3.30 10.18 17.17
CA GLY A 199 3.30 9.49 15.88
C GLY A 199 2.73 10.36 14.76
N LEU A 200 3.38 10.37 13.62
CA LEU A 200 2.94 11.08 12.42
C LEU A 200 2.76 10.11 11.26
N PHE A 201 1.57 10.11 10.63
CA PHE A 201 1.41 9.61 9.27
C PHE A 201 1.36 10.77 8.30
N THR A 202 2.17 10.70 7.23
CA THR A 202 2.16 11.70 6.17
C THR A 202 2.70 11.16 4.85
N THR A 203 2.77 12.01 3.83
CA THR A 203 3.47 11.73 2.57
C THR A 203 4.83 12.42 2.55
N PRO A 204 5.77 11.99 1.70
CA PRO A 204 7.11 12.57 1.67
C PRO A 204 7.13 14.10 1.52
N LYS A 205 6.38 14.64 0.58
CA LYS A 205 6.33 16.10 0.35
C LYS A 205 5.68 16.90 1.47
N LEU A 206 4.65 16.34 2.11
CA LEU A 206 4.05 16.98 3.30
C LEU A 206 4.99 16.92 4.49
N LEU A 207 5.80 15.85 4.61
CA LEU A 207 6.82 15.74 5.66
C LEU A 207 7.88 16.84 5.51
N GLU A 208 8.38 17.03 4.30
CA GLU A 208 9.31 18.12 3.95
C GLU A 208 8.72 19.49 4.30
N ALA A 209 7.51 19.79 3.82
CA ALA A 209 6.81 21.05 4.08
C ALA A 209 6.51 21.28 5.58
N LEU A 210 6.26 20.21 6.34
CA LEU A 210 6.13 20.31 7.81
C LEU A 210 7.47 20.61 8.46
N GLY A 211 8.57 19.96 8.05
CA GLY A 211 9.92 20.21 8.55
C GLY A 211 10.39 21.63 8.31
N GLU A 212 9.98 22.27 7.20
CA GLU A 212 10.28 23.69 6.95
C GLU A 212 9.52 24.66 7.88
N LYS A 213 8.39 24.22 8.46
CA LYS A 213 7.52 25.09 9.29
C LYS A 213 7.65 24.83 10.79
N THR A 214 8.19 23.69 11.21
CA THR A 214 8.32 23.33 12.62
C THR A 214 9.42 22.29 12.85
N GLU A 215 10.13 22.44 13.97
CA GLU A 215 11.07 21.44 14.44
C GLU A 215 10.30 20.20 14.94
N LEU A 216 10.31 19.12 14.15
CA LEU A 216 9.46 17.94 14.39
C LEU A 216 9.80 17.25 15.71
N TRP A 217 11.09 17.12 16.05
CA TRP A 217 11.51 16.52 17.31
C TRP A 217 11.04 17.34 18.52
N GLU A 218 11.23 18.64 18.47
CA GLU A 218 10.85 19.55 19.56
C GLU A 218 9.32 19.65 19.70
N SER A 219 8.56 19.46 18.61
CA SER A 219 7.09 19.37 18.65
C SER A 219 6.55 18.08 19.28
N GLY A 220 7.43 17.10 19.59
CA GLY A 220 7.10 15.85 20.25
C GLY A 220 7.05 14.62 19.35
N ILE A 221 7.21 14.77 18.03
CA ILE A 221 7.21 13.63 17.09
C ILE A 221 8.42 12.73 17.37
N ARG A 222 8.17 11.43 17.44
CA ARG A 222 9.19 10.39 17.67
C ARG A 222 9.25 9.38 16.53
N GLY A 223 8.16 9.20 15.81
CA GLY A 223 8.09 8.30 14.66
C GLY A 223 7.25 8.86 13.55
N VAL A 224 7.72 8.64 12.31
CA VAL A 224 7.01 8.98 11.07
C VAL A 224 6.74 7.71 10.30
N PHE A 225 5.48 7.44 10.06
CA PHE A 225 4.99 6.46 9.11
C PHE A 225 4.67 7.20 7.81
N CYS A 226 5.33 6.83 6.73
CA CYS A 226 5.29 7.58 5.47
C CYS A 226 4.95 6.68 4.28
N GLY A 227 4.10 7.15 3.40
CA GLY A 227 3.76 6.43 2.17
C GLY A 227 3.13 7.32 1.12
N GLY A 228 2.96 6.79 -0.09
CA GLY A 228 2.11 7.38 -1.12
C GLY A 228 2.81 8.00 -2.34
N THR A 229 4.13 8.14 -2.37
CA THR A 229 4.88 8.65 -3.53
C THR A 229 6.22 7.94 -3.70
N THR A 230 6.83 8.11 -4.88
CA THR A 230 8.19 7.65 -5.17
C THR A 230 9.18 8.32 -4.22
N MET A 231 10.10 7.51 -3.67
CA MET A 231 11.19 7.98 -2.81
C MET A 231 12.53 7.49 -3.36
N ALA A 232 13.20 8.36 -4.12
CA ALA A 232 14.55 8.10 -4.59
C ALA A 232 15.55 8.08 -3.43
N PRO A 233 16.65 7.31 -3.48
CA PRO A 233 17.62 7.20 -2.39
C PRO A 233 18.14 8.54 -1.88
N GLN A 234 18.42 9.51 -2.75
CA GLN A 234 18.88 10.85 -2.39
C GLN A 234 17.83 11.61 -1.57
N TYR A 235 16.57 11.45 -1.93
CA TYR A 235 15.47 12.08 -1.20
C TYR A 235 15.26 11.42 0.17
N VAL A 236 15.36 10.09 0.24
CA VAL A 236 15.30 9.35 1.51
C VAL A 236 16.42 9.79 2.44
N ARG A 237 17.65 9.97 1.91
CA ARG A 237 18.77 10.50 2.67
C ARG A 237 18.48 11.86 3.26
N TYR A 238 17.99 12.79 2.44
CA TYR A 238 17.61 14.14 2.88
C TYR A 238 16.54 14.08 3.98
N ILE A 239 15.49 13.29 3.80
CA ILE A 239 14.46 13.12 4.84
C ILE A 239 15.05 12.60 6.15
N VAL A 240 15.87 11.56 6.10
CA VAL A 240 16.41 10.92 7.33
C VAL A 240 17.43 11.80 8.02
N GLU A 241 18.35 12.40 7.26
CA GLU A 241 19.48 13.15 7.84
C GLU A 241 19.10 14.58 8.21
N GLU A 242 18.32 15.28 7.36
CA GLU A 242 18.03 16.71 7.52
C GLU A 242 16.65 16.96 8.17
N VAL A 243 15.56 16.36 7.61
CA VAL A 243 14.20 16.64 8.09
C VAL A 243 13.91 15.93 9.41
N LEU A 244 14.39 14.69 9.58
CA LEU A 244 14.21 13.87 10.78
C LEU A 244 15.45 13.88 11.70
N GLU A 245 16.51 14.58 11.33
CA GLU A 245 17.76 14.79 12.08
C GLU A 245 18.41 13.48 12.58
N GLY A 246 18.13 12.34 11.95
CA GLY A 246 18.55 11.02 12.45
C GLY A 246 17.98 10.64 13.83
N ARG A 247 17.06 11.44 14.39
CA ARG A 247 16.49 11.31 15.75
C ARG A 247 15.09 10.69 15.75
N ILE A 248 14.31 10.91 14.68
CA ILE A 248 12.93 10.44 14.55
C ILE A 248 12.91 9.15 13.73
N GLY A 249 12.19 8.13 14.21
CA GLY A 249 12.06 6.87 13.51
C GLY A 249 11.32 7.04 12.19
N PHE A 250 11.88 6.52 11.08
CA PHE A 250 11.32 6.60 9.75
C PHE A 250 10.84 5.23 9.26
N TYR A 251 9.54 5.11 8.96
CA TYR A 251 8.87 3.86 8.58
C TYR A 251 8.14 4.04 7.23
N PRO A 252 8.87 4.05 6.13
CA PRO A 252 8.28 4.17 4.80
C PRO A 252 7.54 2.89 4.41
N THR A 253 6.46 3.05 3.64
CA THR A 253 5.65 1.94 3.16
C THR A 253 5.27 2.14 1.70
N TYR A 254 5.10 1.03 1.00
CA TYR A 254 4.50 1.00 -0.34
C TYR A 254 3.14 0.33 -0.26
N GLY A 255 2.12 0.99 -0.77
CA GLY A 255 0.79 0.43 -0.73
C GLY A 255 -0.21 1.22 -1.55
N ASN A 256 -1.32 0.55 -1.82
CA ASN A 256 -2.45 1.15 -2.51
C ASN A 256 -3.78 0.54 -2.02
N THR A 257 -4.88 1.06 -2.54
CA THR A 257 -6.22 0.61 -2.18
C THR A 257 -6.45 -0.88 -2.47
N LEU A 258 -5.80 -1.43 -3.50
CA LEU A 258 -6.04 -2.81 -3.97
C LEU A 258 -5.25 -3.85 -3.16
N MET A 259 -4.03 -3.53 -2.75
CA MET A 259 -3.17 -4.43 -1.99
C MET A 259 -3.31 -4.24 -0.48
N GLY A 260 -3.26 -3.00 -0.03
CA GLY A 260 -3.03 -2.64 1.35
C GLY A 260 -1.63 -2.08 1.55
N LEU A 261 -0.81 -2.71 2.36
CA LEU A 261 0.45 -2.17 2.86
C LEU A 261 1.60 -3.17 2.68
N ALA A 262 2.64 -2.79 1.95
CA ALA A 262 3.95 -3.44 1.99
C ALA A 262 4.88 -2.64 2.91
N ALA A 263 5.42 -3.29 3.92
CA ALA A 263 6.29 -2.66 4.92
C ALA A 263 7.75 -2.68 4.47
N SER A 264 8.51 -1.66 4.86
CA SER A 264 9.96 -1.66 4.68
C SER A 264 10.69 -2.39 5.81
N VAL A 265 11.93 -2.74 5.56
CA VAL A 265 12.89 -3.12 6.60
C VAL A 265 13.72 -1.90 7.00
N PRO A 266 14.27 -1.85 8.23
CA PRO A 266 15.17 -0.78 8.63
C PRO A 266 16.34 -0.62 7.65
N LEU A 267 16.64 0.62 7.29
CA LEU A 267 17.77 0.94 6.42
C LEU A 267 19.09 0.54 7.07
N ARG A 268 20.00 0.04 6.26
CA ARG A 268 21.40 -0.25 6.64
C ARG A 268 22.34 0.61 5.81
N PRO A 269 23.59 0.81 6.26
CA PRO A 269 24.57 1.56 5.47
C PRO A 269 24.75 1.03 4.05
N GLU A 270 24.74 -0.29 3.87
CA GLU A 270 24.87 -0.96 2.57
C GLU A 270 23.67 -0.75 1.62
N ASP A 271 22.52 -0.36 2.14
CA ASP A 271 21.33 -0.07 1.33
C ASP A 271 21.46 1.27 0.57
N ASN A 272 22.41 2.13 0.96
CA ASN A 272 22.59 3.46 0.37
C ASN A 272 21.28 4.25 0.24
N PHE A 273 20.44 4.19 1.28
CA PHE A 273 19.11 4.79 1.35
C PHE A 273 18.07 4.25 0.33
N SER A 274 18.37 3.16 -0.38
CA SER A 274 17.39 2.45 -1.21
C SER A 274 16.45 1.64 -0.32
N ILE A 275 15.17 2.01 -0.30
CA ILE A 275 14.15 1.34 0.52
C ILE A 275 13.67 0.08 -0.20
N THR A 276 13.63 -1.05 0.52
CA THR A 276 13.00 -2.28 0.04
C THR A 276 11.71 -2.54 0.81
N TYR A 277 10.63 -2.82 0.08
CA TYR A 277 9.31 -3.12 0.60
C TYR A 277 8.95 -4.59 0.41
N TYR A 278 8.25 -5.15 1.39
CA TYR A 278 7.79 -6.54 1.39
C TYR A 278 6.28 -6.60 1.60
N ALA A 279 5.58 -7.27 0.68
CA ALA A 279 4.13 -7.44 0.77
C ALA A 279 3.72 -8.29 1.99
N PRO A 280 2.47 -8.15 2.49
CA PRO A 280 1.97 -8.94 3.62
C PRO A 280 1.57 -10.36 3.15
N GLN A 281 2.55 -11.16 2.68
CA GLN A 281 2.33 -12.55 2.27
C GLN A 281 1.86 -13.39 3.47
N PRO A 282 0.89 -14.30 3.32
CA PRO A 282 0.30 -14.77 2.04
C PRO A 282 -0.90 -13.97 1.52
N ARG A 283 -1.35 -12.91 2.20
CA ARG A 283 -2.56 -12.15 1.81
C ARG A 283 -2.37 -11.26 0.58
N ALA A 284 -1.15 -10.82 0.33
CA ALA A 284 -0.77 -10.14 -0.91
C ALA A 284 0.64 -10.56 -1.33
N VAL A 285 0.87 -10.59 -2.63
CA VAL A 285 2.17 -10.94 -3.23
C VAL A 285 2.53 -9.88 -4.26
N LEU A 286 3.76 -9.39 -4.20
CA LEU A 286 4.37 -8.54 -5.20
C LEU A 286 5.42 -9.33 -5.98
N ARG A 287 5.36 -9.25 -7.30
CA ARG A 287 6.35 -9.81 -8.22
C ARG A 287 6.90 -8.69 -9.09
N VAL A 288 8.15 -8.78 -9.48
CA VAL A 288 8.74 -7.90 -10.51
C VAL A 288 8.98 -8.74 -11.74
N VAL A 289 8.19 -8.47 -12.77
CA VAL A 289 8.12 -9.29 -13.99
C VAL A 289 8.73 -8.55 -15.20
N GLU A 290 9.19 -9.33 -16.18
CA GLU A 290 9.65 -8.78 -17.44
C GLU A 290 8.49 -8.07 -18.16
N PRO A 291 8.67 -6.80 -18.61
CA PRO A 291 7.59 -6.04 -19.25
C PRO A 291 7.02 -6.73 -20.52
N ASP A 292 7.88 -7.36 -21.30
CA ASP A 292 7.50 -8.02 -22.55
C ASP A 292 7.08 -9.48 -22.37
N ASN A 293 7.39 -10.09 -21.21
CA ASN A 293 7.00 -11.45 -20.88
C ASN A 293 6.67 -11.58 -19.40
N THR A 294 5.47 -11.17 -19.02
CA THR A 294 4.99 -11.09 -17.63
C THR A 294 4.87 -12.44 -16.91
N SER A 295 5.13 -13.56 -17.59
CA SER A 295 5.27 -14.86 -16.94
C SER A 295 6.66 -15.08 -16.34
N GLN A 296 7.65 -14.26 -16.70
CA GLN A 296 9.02 -14.34 -16.20
C GLN A 296 9.31 -13.24 -15.18
N LEU A 297 10.02 -13.64 -14.12
CA LEU A 297 10.57 -12.69 -13.15
C LEU A 297 11.88 -12.10 -13.70
N VAL A 298 12.10 -10.82 -13.48
CA VAL A 298 13.44 -10.23 -13.73
C VAL A 298 14.46 -10.83 -12.76
N ALA A 299 15.75 -10.76 -13.09
CA ALA A 299 16.80 -11.13 -12.14
C ALA A 299 16.82 -10.19 -10.93
N TYR A 300 17.38 -10.65 -9.81
CA TYR A 300 17.58 -9.77 -8.65
C TYR A 300 18.46 -8.56 -9.02
N GLY A 301 18.07 -7.40 -8.51
CA GLY A 301 18.74 -6.13 -8.83
C GLY A 301 18.30 -5.50 -10.15
N GLN A 302 17.45 -6.15 -10.93
CA GLN A 302 16.95 -5.61 -12.20
C GLN A 302 15.58 -4.97 -12.06
N TRP A 303 15.34 -3.97 -12.91
CA TRP A 303 14.05 -3.29 -13.06
C TRP A 303 13.07 -4.17 -13.83
N GLY A 304 11.82 -4.11 -13.44
CA GLY A 304 10.71 -4.72 -14.16
C GLY A 304 9.38 -4.16 -13.69
N ARG A 305 8.30 -4.60 -14.32
CA ARG A 305 6.96 -4.18 -14.00
C ARG A 305 6.45 -4.87 -12.72
N VAL A 306 5.76 -4.13 -11.88
CA VAL A 306 5.16 -4.70 -10.67
C VAL A 306 3.87 -5.45 -11.03
N GLU A 307 3.81 -6.73 -10.66
CA GLU A 307 2.60 -7.54 -10.68
C GLU A 307 2.14 -7.77 -9.23
N LEU A 308 0.89 -7.44 -8.96
CA LEU A 308 0.24 -7.58 -7.67
C LEU A 308 -0.78 -8.71 -7.69
N THR A 309 -0.78 -9.54 -6.67
CA THR A 309 -1.87 -10.50 -6.40
C THR A 309 -2.42 -10.25 -4.99
N THR A 310 -3.74 -10.08 -4.86
CA THR A 310 -4.41 -9.94 -3.56
C THR A 310 -5.23 -11.20 -3.27
N LEU A 311 -4.99 -11.79 -2.11
CA LEU A 311 -5.47 -13.12 -1.70
C LEU A 311 -6.18 -13.03 -0.34
N THR A 312 -7.34 -12.37 -0.29
CA THR A 312 -8.15 -12.31 0.93
C THR A 312 -9.54 -12.88 0.69
N ARG A 313 -10.25 -13.27 1.76
CA ARG A 313 -11.65 -13.71 1.64
C ARG A 313 -12.58 -12.58 1.28
N GLU A 314 -12.17 -11.35 1.49
CA GLU A 314 -12.93 -10.15 1.13
C GLU A 314 -12.72 -9.78 -0.33
N PHE A 315 -11.52 -9.99 -0.87
CA PHE A 315 -11.16 -9.57 -2.23
C PHE A 315 -10.09 -10.50 -2.82
N PHE A 316 -10.39 -11.04 -4.00
CA PHE A 316 -9.47 -11.86 -4.80
C PHE A 316 -9.14 -11.14 -6.10
N MET A 317 -7.88 -10.86 -6.29
CA MET A 317 -7.37 -10.17 -7.48
C MET A 317 -6.07 -10.84 -7.92
N PRO A 318 -6.14 -11.84 -8.83
CA PRO A 318 -4.95 -12.50 -9.34
C PRO A 318 -4.27 -11.65 -10.41
N ARG A 319 -2.93 -11.61 -10.40
CA ARG A 319 -2.12 -11.13 -11.52
C ARG A 319 -2.49 -9.74 -12.04
N PHE A 320 -2.57 -8.78 -11.18
CA PHE A 320 -2.82 -7.40 -11.57
C PHE A 320 -1.51 -6.71 -11.93
N LEU A 321 -1.37 -6.24 -13.17
CA LEU A 321 -0.20 -5.46 -13.59
C LEU A 321 -0.37 -4.00 -13.14
N GLU A 322 0.43 -3.62 -12.15
CA GLU A 322 0.44 -2.24 -11.66
C GLU A 322 1.01 -1.27 -12.70
N ARG A 323 0.79 0.03 -12.44
CA ARG A 323 1.39 1.12 -13.22
C ARG A 323 2.78 1.48 -12.76
N ASP A 324 3.33 0.68 -11.86
CA ASP A 324 4.62 0.88 -11.26
C ASP A 324 5.64 -0.12 -11.83
N GLU A 325 6.90 0.32 -11.86
CA GLU A 325 8.07 -0.51 -12.00
C GLU A 325 8.90 -0.46 -10.72
N ALA A 326 9.70 -1.48 -10.50
CA ALA A 326 10.54 -1.59 -9.31
C ALA A 326 11.77 -2.45 -9.59
N ILE A 327 12.76 -2.37 -8.70
CA ILE A 327 13.88 -3.30 -8.66
C ILE A 327 13.49 -4.52 -7.83
N ARG A 328 13.66 -5.74 -8.37
CA ARG A 328 13.48 -6.98 -7.61
C ARG A 328 14.59 -7.14 -6.58
N ARG A 329 14.21 -7.42 -5.32
CA ARG A 329 15.13 -7.65 -4.21
C ARG A 329 14.96 -9.04 -3.61
N GLU A 330 16.09 -9.60 -3.16
CA GLU A 330 16.10 -10.89 -2.47
C GLU A 330 15.35 -10.84 -1.13
N PRO A 331 14.89 -12.01 -0.64
CA PRO A 331 14.39 -12.14 0.72
C PRO A 331 15.37 -11.62 1.75
N ARG A 332 14.87 -10.85 2.74
CA ARG A 332 15.66 -10.29 3.83
C ARG A 332 14.87 -10.37 5.14
N ALA A 333 15.44 -11.03 6.13
CA ALA A 333 14.79 -11.20 7.42
C ALA A 333 14.16 -9.89 7.97
N PRO A 334 12.93 -9.92 8.49
CA PRO A 334 12.12 -11.12 8.78
C PRO A 334 11.33 -11.68 7.58
N TYR A 335 11.44 -11.09 6.41
CA TYR A 335 10.73 -11.52 5.22
C TYR A 335 11.49 -12.63 4.48
N VAL A 336 10.75 -13.68 4.11
CA VAL A 336 11.26 -14.88 3.46
C VAL A 336 10.81 -15.01 2.00
N TRP A 337 10.37 -13.90 1.41
CA TRP A 337 9.95 -13.74 0.02
C TRP A 337 10.56 -12.49 -0.59
N ASP A 338 10.45 -12.36 -1.90
CA ASP A 338 11.02 -11.26 -2.64
C ASP A 338 10.46 -9.90 -2.21
N GLY A 339 11.32 -8.90 -2.22
CA GLY A 339 10.98 -7.51 -2.03
C GLY A 339 11.00 -6.71 -3.32
N VAL A 340 10.46 -5.50 -3.26
CA VAL A 340 10.49 -4.50 -4.32
C VAL A 340 11.16 -3.22 -3.81
N ALA A 341 12.06 -2.64 -4.58
CA ALA A 341 12.76 -1.42 -4.20
C ALA A 341 12.62 -0.34 -5.27
N GLU A 342 12.81 0.92 -4.85
CA GLU A 342 12.81 2.08 -5.73
C GLU A 342 11.57 2.17 -6.61
N VAL A 343 10.40 1.86 -6.04
CA VAL A 343 9.13 1.85 -6.76
C VAL A 343 8.85 3.22 -7.36
N ARG A 344 8.54 3.24 -8.67
CA ARG A 344 8.23 4.45 -9.42
C ARG A 344 7.22 4.16 -10.55
N PRO A 345 6.60 5.19 -11.15
CA PRO A 345 5.75 4.99 -12.31
C PRO A 345 6.46 4.26 -13.45
N PHE A 346 5.79 3.32 -14.09
CA PHE A 346 6.32 2.60 -15.24
C PHE A 346 6.50 3.54 -16.43
N GLY A 347 7.73 3.66 -16.95
CA GLY A 347 8.13 4.69 -17.92
C GLY A 347 7.27 4.78 -19.18
N ALA A 348 6.69 3.67 -19.67
CA ALA A 348 5.73 3.71 -20.78
C ALA A 348 4.40 4.42 -20.43
N MET A 349 4.12 4.66 -19.14
CA MET A 349 2.90 5.29 -18.65
C MET A 349 3.13 6.66 -18.01
N GLU A 350 4.38 7.12 -17.89
CA GLU A 350 4.75 8.40 -17.24
C GLU A 350 3.97 9.61 -17.75
N LYS A 351 3.69 9.67 -19.05
CA LYS A 351 2.96 10.80 -19.68
C LYS A 351 1.55 11.04 -19.13
N ASN A 352 0.98 10.06 -18.42
CA ASN A 352 -0.40 10.08 -17.92
C ASN A 352 -0.49 10.11 -16.37
N ILE A 353 0.64 10.10 -15.69
CA ILE A 353 0.66 10.07 -14.22
C ILE A 353 1.09 11.45 -13.72
N VAL A 354 0.15 12.16 -13.10
CA VAL A 354 0.50 13.27 -12.24
C VAL A 354 0.98 12.66 -10.93
N GLU A 355 2.31 12.57 -10.75
CA GLU A 355 2.90 12.12 -9.48
C GLU A 355 2.34 12.93 -8.32
N GLY A 356 2.23 12.25 -7.18
CA GLY A 356 1.66 12.85 -5.99
C GLY A 356 2.32 14.16 -5.63
N VAL A 357 1.55 15.20 -5.64
CA VAL A 357 1.95 16.59 -5.31
C VAL A 357 1.70 16.85 -3.81
N TYR A 358 1.41 15.78 -3.06
CA TYR A 358 1.05 15.81 -1.64
C TYR A 358 1.75 14.68 -0.90
#